data_17f86c0d9db3502c287c264c6abaddf0
#
_entry.id   17f86c0d9db3502c287c264c6abaddf0
#
_cell.length_a   1.000
_cell.length_b   1.000
_cell.length_c   1.000
_cell.angle_alpha   90.00
_cell.angle_beta   90.00
_cell.angle_gamma   90.00
#
_symmetry.space_group_name_H-M   'P 1'
#
loop_
_entity.id
_entity.type
_entity.pdbx_description
1 polymer ?
#
loop_
_entity_poly.entity_id
_entity_poly.type
_entity_poly.pdbx_seq_one_letter_code
_entity_poly.pdbx_strand_id
1 'polypeptide(L)'
;MIVWLAIAILIFAAGVALYHWRGQHRVIVASVLPALASNRGTNTVTPGLRPAHIPFQTEVTANLNTSIYMLAFSVPRIDYQIHGPHRKVLEAAQEAVAEAADKTQYFPRRPALLPKLLRALNTGDASRDEIVRLILQDPVLVGNVLKRANSAYYGQRKTAIESIDRAVTLLGSEGLRVPVATAVLQPVFQLPRGFFDHFAPITWELAQRTAAAAEAYALTNQVGDAFVAHLLGLLGGLGRIVLFRMTLDKYRSHNVLPRAEVFISVMMDHQTQLTRAVASTWELSPAFLGAIEAQKEQSQPLLMAPLAKTLYYANLCGALAVLCLRDKYSEGDAAALLRQQGLSSESLDSMWAAAIREATN
;
A
#
# COMPACT_ATOMS: atom_id res chain seq x y z
N MET A 1 -41.56 22.26 19.31
CA MET A 1 -41.76 20.81 19.42
C MET A 1 -41.63 20.08 18.10
N ILE A 2 -42.20 20.57 16.98
CA ILE A 2 -42.22 19.92 15.66
C ILE A 2 -40.81 19.80 15.04
N VAL A 3 -39.94 20.79 15.21
CA VAL A 3 -38.57 20.79 14.62
C VAL A 3 -37.68 19.71 15.24
N TRP A 4 -37.77 19.47 16.53
CA TRP A 4 -36.99 18.43 17.22
C TRP A 4 -37.42 17.01 16.85
N LEU A 5 -38.72 16.83 16.55
CA LEU A 5 -39.25 15.54 16.08
C LEU A 5 -38.73 15.21 14.67
N ALA A 6 -38.62 16.20 13.77
CA ALA A 6 -38.09 16.05 12.43
C ALA A 6 -36.60 15.69 12.42
N ILE A 7 -35.81 16.31 13.32
CA ILE A 7 -34.38 15.99 13.47
C ILE A 7 -34.18 14.58 14.02
N ALA A 8 -35.00 14.14 14.98
CA ALA A 8 -34.93 12.79 15.54
C ALA A 8 -35.26 11.72 14.47
N ILE A 9 -36.26 11.97 13.61
CA ILE A 9 -36.64 11.07 12.50
C ILE A 9 -35.51 10.99 11.45
N LEU A 10 -34.87 12.10 11.13
CA LEU A 10 -33.72 12.13 10.19
C LEU A 10 -32.51 11.35 10.72
N ILE A 11 -32.21 11.50 12.02
CA ILE A 11 -31.10 10.75 12.67
C ILE A 11 -31.43 9.25 12.72
N PHE A 12 -32.67 8.89 13.02
CA PHE A 12 -33.11 7.49 13.03
C PHE A 12 -33.10 6.87 11.63
N ALA A 13 -33.55 7.59 10.60
CA ALA A 13 -33.52 7.14 9.21
C ALA A 13 -32.06 6.97 8.71
N ALA A 14 -31.16 7.89 9.06
CA ALA A 14 -29.74 7.78 8.76
C ALA A 14 -29.10 6.56 9.47
N GLY A 15 -29.45 6.32 10.74
CA GLY A 15 -29.01 5.14 11.49
C GLY A 15 -29.46 3.81 10.89
N VAL A 16 -30.72 3.74 10.46
CA VAL A 16 -31.29 2.55 9.79
C VAL A 16 -30.65 2.35 8.41
N ALA A 17 -30.42 3.41 7.65
CA ALA A 17 -29.72 3.33 6.36
C ALA A 17 -28.26 2.85 6.52
N LEU A 18 -27.55 3.34 7.54
CA LEU A 18 -26.20 2.87 7.90
C LEU A 18 -26.19 1.40 8.34
N TYR A 19 -27.18 0.98 9.11
CA TYR A 19 -27.34 -0.41 9.57
C TYR A 19 -27.61 -1.35 8.40
N HIS A 20 -28.53 -1.01 7.48
CA HIS A 20 -28.80 -1.77 6.26
C HIS A 20 -27.62 -1.77 5.30
N TRP A 21 -26.92 -0.65 5.15
CA TRP A 21 -25.70 -0.57 4.34
C TRP A 21 -24.58 -1.47 4.91
N ARG A 22 -24.38 -1.48 6.24
CA ARG A 22 -23.46 -2.42 6.91
C ARG A 22 -23.85 -3.89 6.76
N GLY A 23 -25.14 -4.21 6.77
CA GLY A 23 -25.65 -5.58 6.63
C GLY A 23 -25.45 -6.14 5.22
N GLN A 24 -25.68 -5.34 4.18
CA GLN A 24 -25.52 -5.79 2.78
C GLN A 24 -24.06 -6.01 2.40
N HIS A 25 -23.12 -5.24 2.98
CA HIS A 25 -21.70 -5.41 2.65
C HIS A 25 -21.01 -6.59 3.37
N ARG A 26 -21.57 -7.12 4.45
CA ARG A 26 -21.05 -8.33 5.12
C ARG A 26 -21.25 -9.61 4.30
N VAL A 27 -22.27 -9.67 3.46
CA VAL A 27 -22.64 -10.90 2.73
C VAL A 27 -21.71 -11.17 1.54
N ILE A 28 -21.08 -10.14 0.96
CA ILE A 28 -20.35 -10.28 -0.31
C ILE A 28 -18.92 -10.81 -0.11
N VAL A 29 -18.27 -10.52 1.02
CA VAL A 29 -16.91 -11.02 1.31
C VAL A 29 -16.94 -12.45 1.85
N ALA A 30 -18.02 -12.84 2.56
CA ALA A 30 -18.20 -14.21 3.06
C ALA A 30 -18.40 -15.25 1.93
N SER A 31 -18.81 -14.86 0.74
CA SER A 31 -19.00 -15.79 -0.38
C SER A 31 -17.71 -16.13 -1.16
N VAL A 32 -16.63 -15.36 -0.98
CA VAL A 32 -15.34 -15.61 -1.64
C VAL A 32 -14.40 -16.43 -0.76
N LEU A 33 -14.59 -16.42 0.56
CA LEU A 33 -13.70 -17.07 1.54
C LEU A 33 -13.95 -18.57 1.79
N PRO A 34 -15.15 -19.18 1.63
CA PRO A 34 -15.32 -20.63 1.81
C PRO A 34 -14.50 -21.47 0.83
N ALA A 35 -14.08 -20.90 -0.31
CA ALA A 35 -13.26 -21.62 -1.29
C ALA A 35 -11.83 -21.90 -0.80
N LEU A 36 -11.34 -21.17 0.21
CA LEU A 36 -9.99 -21.36 0.79
C LEU A 36 -9.96 -22.36 1.94
N ALA A 37 -11.12 -22.62 2.60
CA ALA A 37 -11.18 -23.48 3.79
C ALA A 37 -11.67 -24.91 3.50
N SER A 38 -12.23 -25.23 2.33
CA SER A 38 -12.94 -26.50 2.08
C SER A 38 -12.43 -27.33 0.91
N ASN A 39 -11.15 -27.33 0.57
CA ASN A 39 -10.63 -28.25 -0.44
C ASN A 39 -10.02 -29.52 0.20
N ARG A 40 -10.92 -30.35 0.81
CA ARG A 40 -10.72 -31.78 0.90
C ARG A 40 -11.79 -32.47 0.03
N GLY A 41 -11.38 -32.85 -1.18
CA GLY A 41 -12.02 -33.91 -1.93
C GLY A 41 -13.14 -33.53 -2.89
N THR A 42 -12.89 -33.86 -4.10
CA THR A 42 -13.68 -34.25 -5.29
C THR A 42 -13.75 -33.23 -6.41
N ASN A 43 -13.06 -33.65 -7.50
CA ASN A 43 -13.06 -33.03 -8.82
C ASN A 43 -14.42 -33.12 -9.51
N THR A 44 -14.97 -31.95 -9.92
CA THR A 44 -15.68 -31.80 -11.19
C THR A 44 -15.61 -30.33 -11.61
N VAL A 45 -14.80 -30.03 -12.62
CA VAL A 45 -14.57 -28.68 -13.15
C VAL A 45 -15.17 -28.60 -14.54
N THR A 46 -16.09 -27.67 -14.74
CA THR A 46 -16.53 -27.23 -16.07
C THR A 46 -15.51 -26.24 -16.65
N PRO A 47 -15.11 -26.35 -17.94
CA PRO A 47 -14.00 -25.57 -18.47
C PRO A 47 -14.49 -24.21 -18.99
N GLY A 48 -14.10 -23.14 -18.31
CA GLY A 48 -14.18 -21.75 -18.81
C GLY A 48 -12.88 -21.06 -18.51
N LEU A 49 -12.08 -20.81 -19.54
CA LEU A 49 -10.83 -20.05 -19.64
C LEU A 49 -10.24 -19.55 -18.30
N ARG A 50 -9.44 -20.38 -17.66
CA ARG A 50 -8.48 -19.96 -16.66
C ARG A 50 -7.23 -19.44 -17.38
N PRO A 51 -6.65 -18.31 -16.95
CA PRO A 51 -5.25 -18.03 -17.29
C PRO A 51 -4.39 -19.16 -16.71
N ALA A 52 -3.41 -19.61 -17.50
CA ALA A 52 -2.57 -20.75 -17.17
C ALA A 52 -1.87 -20.57 -15.81
N HIS A 53 -1.97 -21.62 -14.97
CA HIS A 53 -1.13 -21.93 -13.82
C HIS A 53 -0.64 -20.76 -12.94
N ILE A 54 -1.47 -20.33 -11.98
CA ILE A 54 -1.04 -19.53 -10.85
C ILE A 54 -0.86 -20.47 -9.64
N PRO A 55 0.33 -20.58 -9.03
CA PRO A 55 0.54 -21.43 -7.86
C PRO A 55 -0.12 -20.87 -6.60
N PHE A 56 -0.33 -21.73 -5.63
CA PHE A 56 -1.12 -21.50 -4.41
C PHE A 56 -0.78 -20.22 -3.60
N GLN A 57 0.48 -19.82 -3.51
CA GLN A 57 0.92 -18.60 -2.82
C GLN A 57 0.58 -17.32 -3.61
N THR A 58 0.67 -17.39 -4.92
CA THR A 58 0.26 -16.34 -5.82
C THR A 58 -1.25 -16.09 -5.73
N GLU A 59 -2.03 -17.14 -5.44
CA GLU A 59 -3.48 -17.03 -5.26
C GLU A 59 -3.86 -16.18 -4.04
N VAL A 60 -3.19 -16.35 -2.89
CA VAL A 60 -3.42 -15.53 -1.69
C VAL A 60 -3.12 -14.06 -1.98
N THR A 61 -1.97 -13.76 -2.54
CA THR A 61 -1.57 -12.40 -2.89
C THR A 61 -2.52 -11.79 -3.94
N ALA A 62 -2.92 -12.55 -4.96
CA ALA A 62 -3.84 -12.11 -5.99
C ALA A 62 -5.23 -11.79 -5.41
N ASN A 63 -5.75 -12.63 -4.51
CA ASN A 63 -7.03 -12.43 -3.85
C ASN A 63 -7.03 -11.19 -2.94
N LEU A 64 -5.96 -10.97 -2.18
CA LEU A 64 -5.80 -9.77 -1.35
C LEU A 64 -5.68 -8.51 -2.22
N ASN A 65 -4.88 -8.54 -3.29
CA ASN A 65 -4.80 -7.42 -4.23
C ASN A 65 -6.14 -7.12 -4.89
N THR A 66 -6.88 -8.16 -5.30
CA THR A 66 -8.24 -8.02 -5.84
C THR A 66 -9.16 -7.30 -4.85
N SER A 67 -9.15 -7.70 -3.58
CA SER A 67 -9.95 -7.08 -2.52
C SER A 67 -9.56 -5.61 -2.29
N ILE A 68 -8.27 -5.31 -2.29
CA ILE A 68 -7.75 -3.94 -2.19
C ILE A 68 -8.19 -3.10 -3.40
N TYR A 69 -8.13 -3.64 -4.62
CA TYR A 69 -8.57 -2.91 -5.80
C TYR A 69 -10.08 -2.67 -5.81
N MET A 70 -10.89 -3.67 -5.44
CA MET A 70 -12.33 -3.47 -5.27
C MET A 70 -12.64 -2.32 -4.31
N LEU A 71 -11.90 -2.23 -3.22
CA LEU A 71 -12.01 -1.15 -2.26
C LEU A 71 -11.55 0.19 -2.85
N ALA A 72 -10.39 0.23 -3.50
CA ALA A 72 -9.78 1.44 -4.03
C ALA A 72 -10.58 2.06 -5.19
N PHE A 73 -11.17 1.22 -6.03
CA PHE A 73 -12.03 1.62 -7.15
C PHE A 73 -13.51 1.71 -6.77
N SER A 74 -13.87 1.38 -5.53
CA SER A 74 -15.26 1.39 -5.02
C SER A 74 -16.21 0.51 -5.85
N VAL A 75 -15.74 -0.64 -6.33
CA VAL A 75 -16.53 -1.60 -7.08
C VAL A 75 -16.90 -2.82 -6.22
N PRO A 76 -18.16 -3.29 -6.26
CA PRO A 76 -18.61 -4.43 -5.46
C PRO A 76 -18.15 -5.78 -6.01
N ARG A 77 -17.81 -5.83 -7.27
CA ARG A 77 -17.30 -7.00 -8.00
C ARG A 77 -16.48 -6.56 -9.19
N ILE A 78 -15.63 -7.43 -9.70
CA ILE A 78 -14.85 -7.20 -10.92
C ILE A 78 -15.44 -8.07 -12.03
N ASP A 79 -15.83 -7.44 -13.13
CA ASP A 79 -16.19 -8.12 -14.35
C ASP A 79 -14.97 -8.13 -15.30
N TYR A 80 -14.33 -9.27 -15.40
CA TYR A 80 -13.14 -9.44 -16.26
C TYR A 80 -13.46 -9.47 -17.76
N GLN A 81 -14.74 -9.42 -18.14
CA GLN A 81 -15.13 -9.34 -19.55
C GLN A 81 -15.01 -7.89 -20.06
N ILE A 82 -13.86 -7.59 -20.63
CA ILE A 82 -13.58 -6.26 -21.18
C ILE A 82 -13.75 -6.29 -22.69
N HIS A 83 -14.77 -5.58 -23.19
CA HIS A 83 -15.15 -5.58 -24.61
C HIS A 83 -15.19 -4.16 -25.19
N GLY A 84 -15.30 -4.08 -26.53
CA GLY A 84 -15.52 -2.85 -27.27
C GLY A 84 -14.44 -1.80 -27.05
N PRO A 85 -14.81 -0.51 -26.82
CA PRO A 85 -13.83 0.57 -26.63
C PRO A 85 -12.89 0.34 -25.45
N HIS A 86 -13.36 -0.29 -24.37
CA HIS A 86 -12.55 -0.59 -23.18
C HIS A 86 -11.44 -1.60 -23.48
N ARG A 87 -11.68 -2.56 -24.41
CA ARG A 87 -10.67 -3.51 -24.85
C ARG A 87 -9.52 -2.80 -25.57
N LYS A 88 -9.85 -1.82 -26.44
CA LYS A 88 -8.83 -1.01 -27.14
C LYS A 88 -7.99 -0.20 -26.15
N VAL A 89 -8.62 0.36 -25.10
CA VAL A 89 -7.90 1.09 -24.05
C VAL A 89 -6.99 0.16 -23.26
N LEU A 90 -7.45 -1.06 -22.93
CA LEU A 90 -6.63 -2.06 -22.24
C LEU A 90 -5.39 -2.42 -23.06
N GLU A 91 -5.56 -2.73 -24.36
CA GLU A 91 -4.47 -3.05 -25.26
C GLU A 91 -3.48 -1.90 -25.39
N ALA A 92 -3.97 -0.67 -25.58
CA ALA A 92 -3.13 0.53 -25.64
C ALA A 92 -2.39 0.81 -24.32
N ALA A 93 -3.01 0.49 -23.16
CA ALA A 93 -2.34 0.64 -21.87
C ALA A 93 -1.24 -0.42 -21.67
N GLN A 94 -1.49 -1.67 -22.05
CA GLN A 94 -0.51 -2.77 -22.02
C GLN A 94 0.68 -2.49 -22.94
N GLU A 95 0.43 -1.99 -24.16
CA GLU A 95 1.47 -1.56 -25.10
C GLU A 95 2.32 -0.43 -24.50
N ALA A 96 1.67 0.60 -23.91
CA ALA A 96 2.39 1.68 -23.25
C ALA A 96 3.24 1.19 -22.05
N VAL A 97 2.80 0.18 -21.33
CA VAL A 97 3.59 -0.45 -20.26
C VAL A 97 4.81 -1.19 -20.82
N ALA A 98 4.68 -1.90 -21.95
CA ALA A 98 5.80 -2.56 -22.60
C ALA A 98 6.88 -1.56 -23.03
N GLU A 99 6.47 -0.36 -23.49
CA GLU A 99 7.36 0.73 -23.86
C GLU A 99 7.84 1.59 -22.67
N ALA A 100 7.27 1.44 -21.49
CA ALA A 100 7.52 2.33 -20.35
C ALA A 100 8.97 2.25 -19.81
N ALA A 101 9.71 1.18 -20.12
CA ALA A 101 11.13 1.09 -19.79
C ALA A 101 11.94 2.23 -20.45
N ASP A 102 11.51 2.69 -21.65
CA ASP A 102 12.16 3.73 -22.42
C ASP A 102 11.47 5.11 -22.27
N LYS A 103 10.23 5.14 -21.75
CA LYS A 103 9.39 6.35 -21.64
C LYS A 103 9.14 6.73 -20.18
N THR A 104 10.07 7.44 -19.57
CA THR A 104 10.00 7.88 -18.16
C THR A 104 9.01 9.01 -17.89
N GLN A 105 8.25 9.48 -18.89
CA GLN A 105 7.33 10.62 -18.74
C GLN A 105 6.24 10.42 -17.67
N TYR A 106 5.82 9.18 -17.42
CA TYR A 106 4.84 8.85 -16.39
C TYR A 106 5.48 8.61 -15.03
N PHE A 107 6.81 8.47 -14.99
CA PHE A 107 7.51 8.16 -13.75
C PHE A 107 7.58 9.41 -12.87
N PRO A 108 7.31 9.27 -11.58
CA PRO A 108 7.48 10.37 -10.67
C PRO A 108 8.95 10.74 -10.61
N ARG A 109 9.22 12.04 -10.67
CA ARG A 109 10.59 12.53 -10.42
C ARG A 109 11.03 12.11 -9.04
N ARG A 110 12.25 11.61 -8.94
CA ARG A 110 12.88 11.37 -7.64
C ARG A 110 12.84 12.68 -6.83
N PRO A 111 12.24 12.67 -5.63
CA PRO A 111 12.20 13.88 -4.82
C PRO A 111 13.60 14.40 -4.55
N ALA A 112 13.89 15.67 -4.88
CA ALA A 112 15.24 16.23 -4.81
C ALA A 112 15.83 16.24 -3.40
N LEU A 113 14.98 16.29 -2.38
CA LEU A 113 15.37 16.25 -0.98
C LEU A 113 15.72 14.83 -0.50
N LEU A 114 15.13 13.79 -1.10
CA LEU A 114 15.31 12.40 -0.64
C LEU A 114 16.79 11.97 -0.60
N PRO A 115 17.61 12.14 -1.66
CA PRO A 115 19.03 11.77 -1.61
C PRO A 115 19.84 12.57 -0.58
N LYS A 116 19.53 13.85 -0.42
CA LYS A 116 20.22 14.73 0.53
C LYS A 116 19.92 14.31 1.97
N LEU A 117 18.64 14.10 2.28
CA LEU A 117 18.20 13.66 3.60
C LEU A 117 18.71 12.26 3.94
N LEU A 118 18.62 11.30 2.99
CA LEU A 118 19.15 9.95 3.21
C LEU A 118 20.66 9.98 3.47
N ARG A 119 21.40 10.79 2.73
CA ARG A 119 22.84 10.94 2.96
C ARG A 119 23.11 11.55 4.34
N ALA A 120 22.47 12.68 4.65
CA ALA A 120 22.63 13.36 5.94
C ALA A 120 22.30 12.45 7.13
N LEU A 121 21.29 11.57 6.99
CA LEU A 121 20.86 10.65 8.05
C LEU A 121 21.70 9.37 8.13
N ASN A 122 22.33 8.93 7.01
CA ASN A 122 23.07 7.66 6.97
C ASN A 122 24.55 7.82 7.31
N THR A 123 25.19 8.93 6.95
CA THR A 123 26.64 9.10 7.17
C THR A 123 26.98 9.51 8.59
N GLY A 124 26.02 10.00 9.36
CA GLY A 124 26.25 10.54 10.70
C GLY A 124 27.08 11.83 10.72
N ASP A 125 27.59 12.29 9.56
CA ASP A 125 28.44 13.45 9.42
C ASP A 125 27.66 14.77 9.34
N ALA A 126 26.35 14.71 9.08
CA ALA A 126 25.53 15.90 9.03
C ALA A 126 25.32 16.49 10.42
N SER A 127 25.62 17.77 10.55
CA SER A 127 25.35 18.48 11.80
C SER A 127 23.84 18.53 12.05
N ARG A 128 23.48 18.56 13.34
CA ARG A 128 22.06 18.74 13.74
C ARG A 128 21.43 19.95 13.03
N ASP A 129 22.16 21.05 12.93
CA ASP A 129 21.68 22.30 12.32
C ASP A 129 21.44 22.14 10.81
N GLU A 130 22.20 21.27 10.14
CA GLU A 130 21.98 20.95 8.72
C GLU A 130 20.68 20.17 8.55
N ILE A 131 20.45 19.16 9.37
CA ILE A 131 19.20 18.36 9.36
C ILE A 131 17.99 19.27 9.64
N VAL A 132 18.07 20.13 10.66
CA VAL A 132 17.01 21.10 10.99
C VAL A 132 16.72 22.02 9.80
N ARG A 133 17.77 22.57 9.16
CA ARG A 133 17.59 23.43 7.97
C ARG A 133 16.92 22.71 6.80
N LEU A 134 17.28 21.44 6.56
CA LEU A 134 16.64 20.64 5.50
C LEU A 134 15.17 20.38 5.81
N ILE A 135 14.83 20.07 7.06
CA ILE A 135 13.44 19.84 7.48
C ILE A 135 12.61 21.13 7.35
N LEU A 136 13.14 22.28 7.76
CA LEU A 136 12.44 23.56 7.71
C LEU A 136 12.16 24.08 6.29
N GLN A 137 12.79 23.50 5.26
CA GLN A 137 12.50 23.85 3.86
C GLN A 137 11.14 23.34 3.37
N ASP A 138 10.51 22.38 4.07
CA ASP A 138 9.26 21.77 3.67
C ASP A 138 8.27 21.69 4.85
N PRO A 139 7.15 22.44 4.82
CA PRO A 139 6.14 22.43 5.87
C PRO A 139 5.53 21.03 6.15
N VAL A 140 5.44 20.16 5.14
CA VAL A 140 4.96 18.78 5.30
C VAL A 140 5.96 17.96 6.12
N LEU A 141 7.26 18.14 5.84
CA LEU A 141 8.34 17.55 6.65
C LEU A 141 8.25 18.00 8.11
N VAL A 142 8.10 19.31 8.33
CA VAL A 142 7.94 19.89 9.68
C VAL A 142 6.79 19.21 10.41
N GLY A 143 5.61 19.13 9.78
CA GLY A 143 4.43 18.50 10.36
C GLY A 143 4.65 17.03 10.74
N ASN A 144 5.23 16.23 9.85
CA ASN A 144 5.48 14.81 10.07
C ASN A 144 6.53 14.54 11.16
N VAL A 145 7.59 15.35 11.21
CA VAL A 145 8.63 15.24 12.25
C VAL A 145 8.05 15.60 13.63
N LEU A 146 7.28 16.68 13.75
CA LEU A 146 6.64 17.06 15.01
C LEU A 146 5.63 16.01 15.45
N LYS A 147 4.83 15.47 14.53
CA LYS A 147 3.88 14.38 14.80
C LYS A 147 4.60 13.13 15.33
N ARG A 148 5.70 12.72 14.70
CA ARG A 148 6.50 11.59 15.17
C ARG A 148 7.09 11.82 16.56
N ALA A 149 7.62 13.01 16.82
CA ALA A 149 8.18 13.39 18.12
C ALA A 149 7.13 13.40 19.24
N ASN A 150 5.88 13.71 18.90
CA ASN A 150 4.75 13.73 19.82
C ASN A 150 3.98 12.40 19.90
N SER A 151 4.40 11.38 19.16
CA SER A 151 3.77 10.05 19.23
C SER A 151 4.01 9.38 20.59
N ALA A 152 3.09 8.47 20.98
CA ALA A 152 3.17 7.73 22.23
C ALA A 152 4.47 6.92 22.38
N TYR A 153 5.14 6.59 21.28
CA TYR A 153 6.42 5.85 21.28
C TYR A 153 7.56 6.64 21.93
N TYR A 154 7.61 7.99 21.75
CA TYR A 154 8.67 8.84 22.30
C TYR A 154 8.34 9.46 23.65
N GLY A 155 7.26 9.04 24.28
CA GLY A 155 6.94 9.30 25.67
C GLY A 155 5.65 10.09 25.90
N GLN A 156 4.99 9.75 27.00
CA GLN A 156 3.85 10.52 27.53
C GLN A 156 4.37 11.80 28.21
N ARG A 157 4.53 12.86 27.44
CA ARG A 157 4.95 14.16 27.96
C ARG A 157 3.74 15.01 28.28
N LYS A 158 3.83 15.80 29.34
CA LYS A 158 2.77 16.76 29.73
C LYS A 158 2.60 17.91 28.73
N THR A 159 3.64 18.19 27.90
CA THR A 159 3.62 19.27 26.91
C THR A 159 4.09 18.76 25.56
N ALA A 160 3.37 19.13 24.51
CA ALA A 160 3.74 18.81 23.12
C ALA A 160 5.04 19.50 22.72
N ILE A 161 5.78 18.85 21.83
CA ILE A 161 6.99 19.40 21.19
C ILE A 161 6.52 20.21 19.99
N GLU A 162 6.83 21.51 20.03
CA GLU A 162 6.48 22.47 18.96
C GLU A 162 7.74 22.95 18.19
N SER A 163 8.94 22.65 18.70
CA SER A 163 10.20 23.04 18.09
C SER A 163 10.83 21.90 17.33
N ILE A 164 11.19 22.12 16.06
CA ILE A 164 11.92 21.16 15.24
C ILE A 164 13.26 20.80 15.85
N ASP A 165 13.97 21.75 16.43
CA ASP A 165 15.22 21.52 17.15
C ASP A 165 15.08 20.49 18.26
N ARG A 166 14.03 20.64 19.08
CA ARG A 166 13.72 19.68 20.16
C ARG A 166 13.28 18.33 19.61
N ALA A 167 12.50 18.34 18.52
CA ALA A 167 12.08 17.12 17.85
C ALA A 167 13.29 16.35 17.29
N VAL A 168 14.21 17.02 16.58
CA VAL A 168 15.43 16.43 16.05
C VAL A 168 16.32 15.89 17.16
N THR A 169 16.46 16.62 18.27
CA THR A 169 17.24 16.16 19.43
C THR A 169 16.61 14.91 20.08
N LEU A 170 15.29 14.86 20.16
CA LEU A 170 14.58 13.71 20.74
C LEU A 170 14.65 12.46 19.87
N LEU A 171 14.38 12.63 18.57
CA LEU A 171 14.29 11.53 17.61
C LEU A 171 15.65 10.98 17.22
N GLY A 172 16.70 11.83 17.25
CA GLY A 172 17.99 11.49 16.69
C GLY A 172 17.93 11.26 15.18
N SER A 173 19.07 10.94 14.56
CA SER A 173 19.13 10.65 13.12
C SER A 173 18.26 9.45 12.73
N GLU A 174 18.29 8.37 13.51
CA GLU A 174 17.52 7.15 13.26
C GLU A 174 16.00 7.41 13.33
N GLY A 175 15.53 8.12 14.34
CA GLY A 175 14.10 8.41 14.49
C GLY A 175 13.54 9.39 13.45
N LEU A 176 14.41 10.12 12.74
CA LEU A 176 14.04 11.04 11.66
C LEU A 176 13.90 10.38 10.29
N ARG A 177 14.54 9.24 10.06
CA ARG A 177 14.58 8.58 8.73
C ARG A 177 13.19 8.28 8.19
N VAL A 178 12.33 7.69 9.00
CA VAL A 178 10.96 7.30 8.63
C VAL A 178 10.07 8.51 8.34
N PRO A 179 9.87 9.49 9.24
CA PRO A 179 9.00 10.63 8.96
C PRO A 179 9.45 11.46 7.77
N VAL A 180 10.77 11.54 7.56
CA VAL A 180 11.33 12.22 6.40
C VAL A 180 11.01 11.48 5.10
N ALA A 181 11.21 10.17 5.03
CA ALA A 181 10.89 9.38 3.84
C ALA A 181 9.40 9.44 3.53
N THR A 182 8.55 9.30 4.53
CA THR A 182 7.09 9.39 4.40
C THR A 182 6.65 10.73 3.82
N ALA A 183 7.13 11.84 4.38
CA ALA A 183 6.77 13.18 3.92
C ALA A 183 7.22 13.46 2.48
N VAL A 184 8.44 13.06 2.15
CA VAL A 184 9.02 13.28 0.81
C VAL A 184 8.33 12.44 -0.25
N LEU A 185 7.82 11.25 0.10
CA LEU A 185 7.15 10.35 -0.85
C LEU A 185 5.65 10.62 -0.99
N GLN A 186 4.99 11.14 0.05
CA GLN A 186 3.55 11.38 0.04
C GLN A 186 3.03 12.15 -1.19
N PRO A 187 3.67 13.25 -1.66
CA PRO A 187 3.20 13.99 -2.84
C PRO A 187 3.19 13.17 -4.12
N VAL A 188 4.04 12.13 -4.21
CA VAL A 188 4.11 11.26 -5.39
C VAL A 188 2.83 10.44 -5.56
N PHE A 189 2.14 10.14 -4.46
CA PHE A 189 0.90 9.38 -4.44
C PHE A 189 -0.35 10.22 -4.73
N GLN A 190 -0.23 11.55 -4.84
CA GLN A 190 -1.36 12.40 -5.17
C GLN A 190 -1.77 12.25 -6.64
N LEU A 191 -3.07 12.17 -6.87
CA LEU A 191 -3.70 12.14 -8.19
C LEU A 191 -4.70 13.29 -8.31
N PRO A 192 -4.93 13.82 -9.54
CA PRO A 192 -6.00 14.77 -9.76
C PRO A 192 -7.36 14.17 -9.37
N ARG A 193 -8.22 15.00 -8.78
CA ARG A 193 -9.61 14.62 -8.50
C ARG A 193 -10.39 14.33 -9.79
N GLY A 194 -11.38 13.44 -9.69
CA GLY A 194 -12.26 13.11 -10.79
C GLY A 194 -12.70 11.66 -10.78
N PHE A 195 -12.00 10.79 -11.49
CA PHE A 195 -12.35 9.36 -11.50
C PHE A 195 -11.61 8.62 -10.40
N PHE A 196 -12.35 7.80 -9.62
CA PHE A 196 -11.80 6.92 -8.59
C PHE A 196 -11.04 7.64 -7.47
N ASP A 197 -11.68 8.63 -6.86
CA ASP A 197 -11.06 9.50 -5.83
C ASP A 197 -10.54 8.72 -4.59
N HIS A 198 -11.02 7.51 -4.34
CA HIS A 198 -10.53 6.65 -3.25
C HIS A 198 -9.23 5.91 -3.59
N PHE A 199 -8.85 5.83 -4.87
CA PHE A 199 -7.70 5.03 -5.28
C PHE A 199 -6.38 5.53 -4.68
N ALA A 200 -6.09 6.83 -4.79
CA ALA A 200 -4.84 7.41 -4.28
C ALA A 200 -4.73 7.33 -2.74
N PRO A 201 -5.76 7.73 -1.96
CA PRO A 201 -5.75 7.57 -0.50
C PRO A 201 -5.56 6.12 -0.04
N ILE A 202 -6.26 5.15 -0.63
CA ILE A 202 -6.13 3.74 -0.25
C ILE A 202 -4.76 3.18 -0.66
N THR A 203 -4.24 3.57 -1.83
CA THR A 203 -2.90 3.15 -2.27
C THR A 203 -1.82 3.71 -1.33
N TRP A 204 -1.95 4.96 -0.89
CA TRP A 204 -1.04 5.57 0.07
C TRP A 204 -1.11 4.89 1.43
N GLU A 205 -2.31 4.69 1.97
CA GLU A 205 -2.52 3.99 3.23
C GLU A 205 -1.93 2.58 3.21
N LEU A 206 -2.16 1.82 2.13
CA LEU A 206 -1.57 0.51 1.95
C LEU A 206 -0.04 0.57 1.97
N ALA A 207 0.56 1.54 1.28
CA ALA A 207 2.01 1.72 1.27
C ALA A 207 2.57 2.01 2.67
N GLN A 208 1.91 2.89 3.45
CA GLN A 208 2.32 3.21 4.83
C GLN A 208 2.23 1.99 5.76
N ARG A 209 1.13 1.22 5.69
CA ARG A 209 0.96 0.02 6.51
C ARG A 209 1.94 -1.08 6.14
N THR A 210 2.20 -1.26 4.85
CA THR A 210 3.22 -2.18 4.35
C THR A 210 4.61 -1.76 4.84
N ALA A 211 4.91 -0.47 4.81
CA ALA A 211 6.20 0.06 5.28
C ALA A 211 6.41 -0.16 6.79
N ALA A 212 5.38 0.12 7.60
CA ALA A 212 5.44 -0.11 9.04
C ALA A 212 5.61 -1.60 9.39
N ALA A 213 4.90 -2.48 8.67
CA ALA A 213 5.05 -3.92 8.83
C ALA A 213 6.45 -4.40 8.41
N ALA A 214 7.01 -3.85 7.32
CA ALA A 214 8.35 -4.20 6.85
C ALA A 214 9.44 -3.79 7.85
N GLU A 215 9.35 -2.57 8.39
CA GLU A 215 10.23 -2.08 9.45
C GLU A 215 10.17 -3.00 10.69
N ALA A 216 8.96 -3.31 11.16
CA ALA A 216 8.77 -4.17 12.32
C ALA A 216 9.33 -5.58 12.10
N TYR A 217 9.11 -6.17 10.91
CA TYR A 217 9.68 -7.47 10.55
C TYR A 217 11.21 -7.44 10.57
N ALA A 218 11.81 -6.42 9.97
CA ALA A 218 13.26 -6.28 9.90
C ALA A 218 13.89 -6.15 11.30
N LEU A 219 13.27 -5.37 12.19
CA LEU A 219 13.71 -5.22 13.58
C LEU A 219 13.59 -6.53 14.37
N THR A 220 12.44 -7.20 14.30
CA THR A 220 12.18 -8.43 15.06
C THR A 220 13.09 -9.57 14.61
N ASN A 221 13.35 -9.69 13.30
CA ASN A 221 14.14 -10.79 12.75
C ASN A 221 15.62 -10.41 12.52
N GLN A 222 16.03 -9.20 12.87
CA GLN A 222 17.38 -8.67 12.67
C GLN A 222 17.86 -8.78 11.21
N VAL A 223 16.97 -8.44 10.27
CA VAL A 223 17.17 -8.57 8.83
C VAL A 223 17.55 -7.22 8.22
N GLY A 224 18.83 -6.92 8.20
CA GLY A 224 19.35 -5.71 7.55
C GLY A 224 18.92 -4.40 8.22
N ASP A 225 18.90 -3.32 7.45
CA ASP A 225 18.48 -2.00 7.93
C ASP A 225 16.94 -1.89 7.89
N ALA A 226 16.32 -1.69 9.04
CA ALA A 226 14.87 -1.56 9.20
C ALA A 226 14.30 -0.37 8.39
N PHE A 227 15.07 0.71 8.25
CA PHE A 227 14.67 1.84 7.42
C PHE A 227 14.64 1.48 5.92
N VAL A 228 15.61 0.69 5.43
CA VAL A 228 15.61 0.19 4.05
C VAL A 228 14.36 -0.67 3.80
N ALA A 229 13.98 -1.50 4.76
CA ALA A 229 12.75 -2.28 4.71
C ALA A 229 11.50 -1.37 4.68
N HIS A 230 11.45 -0.35 5.53
CA HIS A 230 10.38 0.65 5.54
C HIS A 230 10.26 1.37 4.19
N LEU A 231 11.37 1.88 3.66
CA LEU A 231 11.41 2.56 2.36
C LEU A 231 10.93 1.64 1.23
N LEU A 232 11.31 0.36 1.26
CA LEU A 232 10.87 -0.64 0.29
C LEU A 232 9.34 -0.83 0.34
N GLY A 233 8.75 -0.89 1.52
CA GLY A 233 7.30 -0.97 1.71
C GLY A 233 6.57 0.25 1.14
N LEU A 234 7.07 1.47 1.39
CA LEU A 234 6.49 2.70 0.84
C LEU A 234 6.52 2.70 -0.69
N LEU A 235 7.63 2.30 -1.28
CA LEU A 235 7.80 2.33 -2.73
C LEU A 235 6.99 1.27 -3.48
N GLY A 236 6.53 0.22 -2.79
CA GLY A 236 5.71 -0.83 -3.37
C GLY A 236 4.42 -0.33 -4.04
N GLY A 237 3.89 0.82 -3.61
CA GLY A 237 2.71 1.45 -4.19
C GLY A 237 2.97 2.27 -5.47
N LEU A 238 4.22 2.63 -5.78
CA LEU A 238 4.52 3.55 -6.89
C LEU A 238 4.11 3.01 -8.25
N GLY A 239 4.29 1.73 -8.50
CA GLY A 239 3.86 1.10 -9.75
C GLY A 239 2.36 1.27 -10.00
N ARG A 240 1.53 1.20 -8.96
CA ARG A 240 0.08 1.42 -9.06
C ARG A 240 -0.26 2.85 -9.47
N ILE A 241 0.44 3.85 -8.92
CA ILE A 241 0.23 5.27 -9.26
C ILE A 241 0.64 5.54 -10.72
N VAL A 242 1.75 4.98 -11.18
CA VAL A 242 2.20 5.11 -12.56
C VAL A 242 1.19 4.48 -13.51
N LEU A 243 0.78 3.23 -13.24
CA LEU A 243 -0.20 2.52 -14.05
C LEU A 243 -1.55 3.25 -14.10
N PHE A 244 -1.99 3.82 -12.98
CA PHE A 244 -3.21 4.63 -12.96
C PHE A 244 -3.10 5.81 -13.92
N ARG A 245 -2.01 6.59 -13.85
CA ARG A 245 -1.78 7.73 -14.74
C ARG A 245 -1.74 7.32 -16.20
N MET A 246 -1.00 6.26 -16.52
CA MET A 246 -0.89 5.73 -17.89
C MET A 246 -2.25 5.29 -18.43
N THR A 247 -3.00 4.50 -17.66
CA THR A 247 -4.32 4.01 -18.08
C THR A 247 -5.33 5.14 -18.24
N LEU A 248 -5.32 6.11 -17.32
CA LEU A 248 -6.18 7.29 -17.43
C LEU A 248 -5.87 8.13 -18.67
N ASP A 249 -4.60 8.27 -19.03
CA ASP A 249 -4.18 8.97 -20.26
C ASP A 249 -4.69 8.27 -21.51
N LYS A 250 -4.65 6.91 -21.55
CA LYS A 250 -5.24 6.14 -22.65
C LYS A 250 -6.75 6.29 -22.74
N TYR A 251 -7.46 6.37 -21.62
CA TYR A 251 -8.88 6.69 -21.61
C TYR A 251 -9.18 8.07 -22.21
N ARG A 252 -8.37 9.06 -21.84
CA ARG A 252 -8.49 10.43 -22.40
C ARG A 252 -8.25 10.46 -23.91
N SER A 253 -7.20 9.79 -24.40
CA SER A 253 -6.86 9.76 -25.82
C SER A 253 -7.90 9.03 -26.67
N HIS A 254 -8.64 8.06 -26.10
CA HIS A 254 -9.72 7.34 -26.77
C HIS A 254 -11.10 7.98 -26.57
N ASN A 255 -11.19 9.06 -25.79
CA ASN A 255 -12.46 9.73 -25.45
C ASN A 255 -13.54 8.77 -24.92
N VAL A 256 -13.15 7.87 -24.02
CA VAL A 256 -14.03 6.87 -23.37
C VAL A 256 -14.05 7.13 -21.88
N LEU A 257 -15.22 6.95 -21.23
CA LEU A 257 -15.31 7.06 -19.77
C LEU A 257 -14.55 5.92 -19.09
N PRO A 258 -13.75 6.20 -18.04
CA PRO A 258 -12.97 5.20 -17.34
C PRO A 258 -13.82 4.10 -16.71
N ARG A 259 -13.36 2.84 -16.84
CA ARG A 259 -13.93 1.65 -16.23
C ARG A 259 -12.90 0.98 -15.34
N ALA A 260 -13.26 0.72 -14.08
CA ALA A 260 -12.35 0.21 -13.04
C ALA A 260 -11.62 -1.08 -13.43
N GLU A 261 -12.32 -2.01 -14.11
CA GLU A 261 -11.81 -3.31 -14.49
C GLU A 261 -10.58 -3.23 -15.40
N VAL A 262 -10.50 -2.21 -16.25
CA VAL A 262 -9.32 -1.99 -17.10
C VAL A 262 -8.10 -1.60 -16.26
N PHE A 263 -8.28 -0.68 -15.30
CA PHE A 263 -7.20 -0.31 -14.37
C PHE A 263 -6.75 -1.50 -13.54
N ILE A 264 -7.70 -2.28 -13.02
CA ILE A 264 -7.43 -3.45 -12.20
C ILE A 264 -6.64 -4.49 -13.01
N SER A 265 -7.07 -4.80 -14.24
CA SER A 265 -6.37 -5.74 -15.12
C SER A 265 -4.92 -5.31 -15.35
N VAL A 266 -4.71 -4.05 -15.75
CA VAL A 266 -3.35 -3.52 -15.99
C VAL A 266 -2.49 -3.57 -14.71
N MET A 267 -3.08 -3.30 -13.54
CA MET A 267 -2.35 -3.32 -12.26
C MET A 267 -2.00 -4.74 -11.81
N MET A 268 -2.92 -5.69 -11.96
CA MET A 268 -2.67 -7.09 -11.61
C MET A 268 -1.49 -7.66 -12.39
N ASP A 269 -1.37 -7.31 -13.66
CA ASP A 269 -0.33 -7.85 -14.55
C ASP A 269 1.01 -7.12 -14.42
N HIS A 270 1.02 -5.79 -14.13
CA HIS A 270 2.19 -4.96 -14.38
C HIS A 270 2.71 -4.16 -13.19
N GLN A 271 2.03 -4.15 -12.00
CA GLN A 271 2.44 -3.29 -10.88
C GLN A 271 3.89 -3.53 -10.43
N THR A 272 4.33 -4.78 -10.34
CA THR A 272 5.70 -5.12 -9.90
C THR A 272 6.73 -4.64 -10.90
N GLN A 273 6.46 -4.82 -12.20
CA GLN A 273 7.33 -4.36 -13.29
C GLN A 273 7.53 -2.84 -13.21
N LEU A 274 6.44 -2.08 -13.08
CA LEU A 274 6.51 -0.61 -13.02
C LEU A 274 7.15 -0.12 -11.71
N THR A 275 6.87 -0.75 -10.58
CA THR A 275 7.55 -0.43 -9.31
C THR A 275 9.06 -0.59 -9.46
N ARG A 276 9.52 -1.71 -10.06
CA ARG A 276 10.94 -1.97 -10.32
C ARG A 276 11.55 -0.94 -11.28
N ALA A 277 10.83 -0.58 -12.34
CA ALA A 277 11.29 0.42 -13.31
C ALA A 277 11.46 1.80 -12.66
N VAL A 278 10.51 2.25 -11.85
CA VAL A 278 10.64 3.50 -11.08
C VAL A 278 11.82 3.43 -10.11
N ALA A 279 11.97 2.33 -9.36
CA ALA A 279 13.06 2.13 -8.42
C ALA A 279 14.44 2.15 -9.12
N SER A 280 14.53 1.56 -10.32
CA SER A 280 15.73 1.62 -11.16
C SER A 280 16.05 3.05 -11.62
N THR A 281 15.05 3.79 -12.09
CA THR A 281 15.22 5.21 -12.49
C THR A 281 15.66 6.09 -11.30
N TRP A 282 15.30 5.70 -10.09
CA TRP A 282 15.75 6.39 -8.88
C TRP A 282 17.11 5.92 -8.38
N GLU A 283 17.79 5.04 -9.10
CA GLU A 283 19.11 4.50 -8.80
C GLU A 283 19.16 3.79 -7.43
N LEU A 284 18.09 3.05 -7.09
CA LEU A 284 18.06 2.27 -5.86
C LEU A 284 18.96 1.02 -5.98
N SER A 285 19.40 0.48 -4.85
CA SER A 285 20.39 -0.60 -4.80
C SER A 285 19.91 -1.88 -5.51
N PRO A 286 20.83 -2.71 -6.02
CA PRO A 286 20.48 -4.01 -6.63
C PRO A 286 19.68 -4.91 -5.68
N ALA A 287 19.96 -4.90 -4.37
CA ALA A 287 19.21 -5.66 -3.38
C ALA A 287 17.75 -5.20 -3.29
N PHE A 288 17.50 -3.90 -3.42
CA PHE A 288 16.17 -3.31 -3.45
C PHE A 288 15.40 -3.75 -4.70
N LEU A 289 16.03 -3.65 -5.88
CA LEU A 289 15.45 -4.08 -7.16
C LEU A 289 15.14 -5.58 -7.15
N GLY A 290 16.06 -6.40 -6.62
CA GLY A 290 15.88 -7.85 -6.47
C GLY A 290 14.73 -8.21 -5.53
N ALA A 291 14.55 -7.46 -4.43
CA ALA A 291 13.44 -7.68 -3.52
C ALA A 291 12.07 -7.42 -4.17
N ILE A 292 11.97 -6.40 -5.03
CA ILE A 292 10.76 -6.12 -5.81
C ILE A 292 10.52 -7.23 -6.84
N GLU A 293 11.54 -7.63 -7.60
CA GLU A 293 11.43 -8.65 -8.66
C GLU A 293 10.98 -10.00 -8.09
N ALA A 294 11.51 -10.39 -6.95
CA ALA A 294 11.16 -11.65 -6.27
C ALA A 294 9.66 -11.75 -5.90
N GLN A 295 8.91 -10.63 -5.89
CA GLN A 295 7.46 -10.68 -5.68
C GLN A 295 6.69 -11.27 -6.86
N LYS A 296 7.30 -11.34 -8.06
CA LYS A 296 6.72 -12.03 -9.23
C LYS A 296 6.96 -13.52 -9.20
N GLU A 297 8.10 -13.92 -8.63
CA GLU A 297 8.50 -15.30 -8.61
C GLU A 297 7.62 -16.12 -7.67
N GLN A 298 7.33 -17.34 -8.07
CA GLN A 298 6.52 -18.29 -7.31
C GLN A 298 7.33 -18.97 -6.19
N SER A 299 8.39 -18.31 -5.74
CA SER A 299 9.30 -18.84 -4.75
C SER A 299 8.61 -18.91 -3.39
N GLN A 300 8.81 -20.03 -2.70
CA GLN A 300 8.38 -20.13 -1.30
C GLN A 300 9.09 -19.05 -0.46
N PRO A 301 8.40 -18.40 0.49
CA PRO A 301 9.01 -17.35 1.31
C PRO A 301 10.30 -17.77 1.99
N LEU A 302 10.43 -19.06 2.32
CA LEU A 302 11.65 -19.64 2.91
C LEU A 302 12.88 -19.56 2.01
N LEU A 303 12.68 -19.55 0.69
CA LEU A 303 13.75 -19.48 -0.30
C LEU A 303 14.08 -18.06 -0.78
N MET A 304 13.27 -17.09 -0.37
CA MET A 304 13.49 -15.68 -0.72
C MET A 304 14.69 -15.10 0.03
N ALA A 305 15.40 -14.19 -0.65
CA ALA A 305 16.40 -13.35 0.00
C ALA A 305 15.77 -12.56 1.17
N PRO A 306 16.52 -12.24 2.23
CA PRO A 306 15.96 -11.65 3.44
C PRO A 306 15.07 -10.42 3.21
N LEU A 307 15.51 -9.46 2.38
CA LEU A 307 14.75 -8.25 2.07
C LEU A 307 13.49 -8.54 1.23
N ALA A 308 13.56 -9.51 0.31
CA ALA A 308 12.41 -9.97 -0.49
C ALA A 308 11.36 -10.64 0.38
N LYS A 309 11.79 -11.47 1.33
CA LYS A 309 10.93 -12.12 2.33
C LYS A 309 10.25 -11.11 3.24
N THR A 310 10.99 -10.07 3.66
CA THR A 310 10.44 -8.95 4.43
C THR A 310 9.31 -8.28 3.66
N LEU A 311 9.53 -7.93 2.37
CA LEU A 311 8.53 -7.29 1.54
C LEU A 311 7.30 -8.20 1.32
N TYR A 312 7.50 -9.50 1.14
CA TYR A 312 6.43 -10.47 0.97
C TYR A 312 5.45 -10.44 2.16
N TYR A 313 5.96 -10.66 3.37
CA TYR A 313 5.13 -10.65 4.57
C TYR A 313 4.53 -9.27 4.86
N ALA A 314 5.27 -8.21 4.59
CA ALA A 314 4.79 -6.85 4.76
C ALA A 314 3.63 -6.51 3.82
N ASN A 315 3.67 -6.95 2.56
CA ASN A 315 2.57 -6.80 1.61
C ASN A 315 1.30 -7.51 2.08
N LEU A 316 1.42 -8.74 2.58
CA LEU A 316 0.28 -9.48 3.13
C LEU A 316 -0.29 -8.77 4.35
N CYS A 317 0.57 -8.42 5.31
CA CYS A 317 0.18 -7.77 6.56
C CYS A 317 -0.48 -6.41 6.30
N GLY A 318 0.12 -5.55 5.44
CA GLY A 318 -0.42 -4.25 5.07
C GLY A 318 -1.78 -4.35 4.38
N ALA A 319 -1.96 -5.29 3.44
CA ALA A 319 -3.23 -5.51 2.76
C ALA A 319 -4.32 -5.99 3.74
N LEU A 320 -3.99 -6.96 4.60
CA LEU A 320 -4.93 -7.45 5.62
C LEU A 320 -5.30 -6.35 6.62
N ALA A 321 -4.34 -5.52 7.05
CA ALA A 321 -4.62 -4.39 7.95
C ALA A 321 -5.59 -3.39 7.32
N VAL A 322 -5.40 -3.02 6.05
CA VAL A 322 -6.33 -2.15 5.30
C VAL A 322 -7.74 -2.75 5.24
N LEU A 323 -7.85 -4.06 5.01
CA LEU A 323 -9.13 -4.76 4.91
C LEU A 323 -9.82 -4.90 6.26
N CYS A 324 -9.08 -5.26 7.33
CA CYS A 324 -9.63 -5.41 8.68
C CYS A 324 -10.19 -4.08 9.21
N LEU A 325 -9.50 -2.97 9.04
CA LEU A 325 -9.95 -1.65 9.47
C LEU A 325 -11.22 -1.16 8.77
N ARG A 326 -11.64 -1.85 7.71
CA ARG A 326 -12.87 -1.57 6.97
C ARG A 326 -13.92 -2.68 7.08
N ASP A 327 -13.77 -3.55 8.08
CA ASP A 327 -14.66 -4.69 8.31
C ASP A 327 -14.81 -5.61 7.07
N LYS A 328 -13.78 -5.67 6.21
CA LYS A 328 -13.73 -6.56 5.04
C LYS A 328 -13.04 -7.89 5.32
N TYR A 329 -12.34 -7.98 6.42
CA TYR A 329 -11.63 -9.17 6.89
C TYR A 329 -11.63 -9.19 8.41
N SER A 330 -11.69 -10.37 9.05
CA SER A 330 -11.55 -10.44 10.51
C SER A 330 -10.08 -10.50 10.92
N GLU A 331 -9.74 -9.93 12.06
CA GLU A 331 -8.36 -10.01 12.57
C GLU A 331 -7.93 -11.45 12.86
N GLY A 332 -8.87 -12.29 13.31
CA GLY A 332 -8.61 -13.72 13.56
C GLY A 332 -8.23 -14.47 12.28
N ASP A 333 -8.97 -14.25 11.19
CA ASP A 333 -8.67 -14.86 9.90
C ASP A 333 -7.38 -14.30 9.30
N ALA A 334 -7.11 -13.00 9.48
CA ALA A 334 -5.86 -12.38 9.06
C ALA A 334 -4.65 -13.01 9.75
N ALA A 335 -4.71 -13.18 11.07
CA ALA A 335 -3.67 -13.83 11.84
C ALA A 335 -3.49 -15.30 11.44
N ALA A 336 -4.59 -16.03 11.22
CA ALA A 336 -4.55 -17.41 10.74
C ALA A 336 -3.88 -17.53 9.37
N LEU A 337 -4.23 -16.64 8.42
CA LEU A 337 -3.63 -16.61 7.10
C LEU A 337 -2.13 -16.33 7.15
N LEU A 338 -1.69 -15.34 7.93
CA LEU A 338 -0.27 -15.00 8.05
C LEU A 338 0.56 -16.14 8.67
N ARG A 339 0.02 -16.85 9.68
CA ARG A 339 0.66 -18.06 10.23
C ARG A 339 0.72 -19.19 9.21
N GLN A 340 -0.34 -19.38 8.42
CA GLN A 340 -0.37 -20.40 7.35
C GLN A 340 0.69 -20.10 6.27
N GLN A 341 1.01 -18.83 6.03
CA GLN A 341 2.10 -18.43 5.14
C GLN A 341 3.50 -18.57 5.78
N GLY A 342 3.61 -19.05 7.00
CA GLY A 342 4.87 -19.34 7.67
C GLY A 342 5.42 -18.19 8.51
N LEU A 343 4.62 -17.17 8.83
CA LEU A 343 5.03 -16.08 9.71
C LEU A 343 5.02 -16.56 11.18
N SER A 344 6.12 -16.33 11.91
CA SER A 344 6.20 -16.65 13.33
C SER A 344 5.25 -15.78 14.17
N SER A 345 4.83 -16.27 15.34
CA SER A 345 3.93 -15.51 16.22
C SER A 345 4.55 -14.18 16.66
N GLU A 346 5.83 -14.16 17.00
CA GLU A 346 6.54 -12.94 17.40
C GLU A 346 6.58 -11.89 16.27
N SER A 347 6.91 -12.31 15.04
CA SER A 347 6.88 -11.43 13.87
C SER A 347 5.46 -10.97 13.55
N LEU A 348 4.46 -11.85 13.68
CA LEU A 348 3.07 -11.51 13.47
C LEU A 348 2.62 -10.38 14.42
N ASP A 349 2.85 -10.56 15.72
CA ASP A 349 2.42 -9.61 16.74
C ASP A 349 3.08 -8.23 16.54
N SER A 350 4.38 -8.22 16.24
CA SER A 350 5.15 -7.00 15.97
C SER A 350 4.65 -6.28 14.71
N MET A 351 4.55 -7.00 13.59
CA MET A 351 4.11 -6.45 12.29
C MET A 351 2.67 -5.96 12.36
N TRP A 352 1.78 -6.74 12.97
CA TRP A 352 0.36 -6.41 13.09
C TRP A 352 0.16 -5.14 13.91
N ALA A 353 0.80 -5.07 15.08
CA ALA A 353 0.77 -3.89 15.94
C ALA A 353 1.31 -2.63 15.22
N ALA A 354 2.34 -2.76 14.38
CA ALA A 354 2.87 -1.66 13.59
C ALA A 354 1.90 -1.23 12.48
N ALA A 355 1.38 -2.20 11.70
CA ALA A 355 0.48 -1.94 10.57
C ALA A 355 -0.87 -1.32 11.00
N ILE A 356 -1.43 -1.74 12.14
CA ILE A 356 -2.70 -1.18 12.64
C ILE A 356 -2.50 0.23 13.20
N ARG A 357 -1.41 0.50 13.94
CA ARG A 357 -1.15 1.81 14.57
C ARG A 357 -0.91 2.93 13.56
N GLU A 358 -0.35 2.63 12.39
CA GLU A 358 0.02 3.66 11.40
C GLU A 358 -1.18 4.48 10.89
N ALA A 359 -2.43 4.00 11.02
CA ALA A 359 -3.61 4.73 10.56
C ALA A 359 -4.35 5.52 11.64
N THR A 360 -3.97 5.37 12.88
CA THR A 360 -4.64 6.07 14.00
C THR A 360 -4.12 7.49 14.18
N ASN A 361 -3.26 7.93 13.27
CA ASN A 361 -2.61 9.21 13.26
C ASN A 361 -2.90 9.94 11.94
#